data_9261891889a1431110a2ff8c1866f1fd
#
_entry.id   9261891889a1431110a2ff8c1866f1fd
#
_cell.length_a   1.000
_cell.length_b   1.000
_cell.length_c   1.000
_cell.angle_alpha   90.00
_cell.angle_beta   90.00
_cell.angle_gamma   90.00
#
_symmetry.space_group_name_H-M   'P 1'
#
loop_
_entity.id
_entity.type
_entity.pdbx_description
1 polymer ?
#
loop_
_entity_poly.entity_id
_entity_poly.type
_entity_poly.pdbx_seq_one_letter_code
_entity_poly.pdbx_strand_id
1 'polypeptide(L)'
;MKKLIALPLLLAAFAVQAADIAALTADTRKTVLPVVPKVVTAMQEAVAEKGLVGAIQVCKETAPELIKEKRKETGWDIRRVSLKTRNAERATPDLWEATQLADFNIRAANGEKPETLEKSEIVSINGKQVFRYMKALPVADACVKCHGPAEGLDAGLKAELSKYYPHDLATGYAKGQIRGALTVKRPL
;
A
#
# COMPACT_ATOMS: atom_id res chain seq x y z
N MET A 1 -9.41 -22.65 -52.10
CA MET A 1 -9.09 -23.07 -50.74
C MET A 1 -8.14 -22.05 -50.16
N LYS A 2 -8.66 -21.06 -49.37
CA LYS A 2 -7.85 -20.03 -48.67
C LYS A 2 -7.84 -20.41 -47.21
N LYS A 3 -6.71 -20.96 -46.72
CA LYS A 3 -6.52 -21.30 -45.31
C LYS A 3 -6.16 -20.02 -44.54
N LEU A 4 -6.95 -19.69 -43.54
CA LEU A 4 -6.68 -18.64 -42.56
C LEU A 4 -5.41 -19.02 -41.77
N ILE A 5 -4.40 -18.17 -41.87
CA ILE A 5 -3.21 -18.18 -40.97
C ILE A 5 -3.28 -16.83 -40.21
N ALA A 6 -4.16 -16.74 -39.22
CA ALA A 6 -4.29 -15.51 -38.43
C ALA A 6 -4.09 -15.72 -36.90
N LEU A 7 -3.80 -16.95 -36.44
CA LEU A 7 -3.76 -17.27 -35.02
C LEU A 7 -2.41 -17.02 -34.30
N PRO A 8 -1.22 -17.06 -34.91
CA PRO A 8 0.04 -16.90 -34.16
C PRO A 8 0.35 -15.46 -33.74
N LEU A 9 -0.14 -14.44 -34.45
CA LEU A 9 0.19 -13.04 -34.14
C LEU A 9 -0.48 -12.51 -32.84
N LEU A 10 -1.72 -12.94 -32.55
CA LEU A 10 -2.42 -12.52 -31.34
C LEU A 10 -1.78 -13.11 -30.06
N LEU A 11 -1.38 -14.37 -30.09
CA LEU A 11 -0.73 -15.03 -28.94
C LEU A 11 0.63 -14.41 -28.62
N ALA A 12 1.39 -13.98 -29.61
CA ALA A 12 2.68 -13.31 -29.41
C ALA A 12 2.51 -11.93 -28.74
N ALA A 13 1.50 -11.15 -29.12
CA ALA A 13 1.24 -9.84 -28.54
C ALA A 13 0.86 -9.92 -27.05
N PHE A 14 0.04 -10.89 -26.64
CA PHE A 14 -0.29 -11.12 -25.23
C PHE A 14 0.91 -11.58 -24.39
N ALA A 15 1.78 -12.40 -24.94
CA ALA A 15 2.99 -12.87 -24.26
C ALA A 15 3.99 -11.72 -24.01
N VAL A 16 4.18 -10.84 -24.98
CA VAL A 16 5.05 -9.66 -24.83
C VAL A 16 4.51 -8.72 -23.76
N GLN A 17 3.21 -8.41 -23.77
CA GLN A 17 2.61 -7.52 -22.76
C GLN A 17 2.68 -8.12 -21.36
N ALA A 18 2.47 -9.40 -21.18
CA ALA A 18 2.59 -10.08 -19.90
C ALA A 18 4.04 -10.06 -19.38
N ALA A 19 5.04 -10.25 -20.25
CA ALA A 19 6.45 -10.15 -19.89
C ALA A 19 6.83 -8.73 -19.44
N ASP A 20 6.32 -7.71 -20.12
CA ASP A 20 6.53 -6.30 -19.75
C ASP A 20 5.93 -5.99 -18.38
N ILE A 21 4.70 -6.45 -18.08
CA ILE A 21 4.07 -6.25 -16.76
C ILE A 21 4.87 -6.96 -15.67
N ALA A 22 5.37 -8.17 -15.90
CA ALA A 22 6.18 -8.89 -14.93
C ALA A 22 7.49 -8.17 -14.62
N ALA A 23 8.18 -7.66 -15.66
CA ALA A 23 9.41 -6.89 -15.51
C ALA A 23 9.16 -5.56 -14.76
N LEU A 24 8.11 -4.81 -15.13
CA LEU A 24 7.71 -3.58 -14.46
C LEU A 24 7.34 -3.83 -12.99
N THR A 25 6.66 -4.95 -12.70
CA THR A 25 6.30 -5.35 -11.34
C THR A 25 7.54 -5.63 -10.50
N ALA A 26 8.49 -6.40 -11.03
CA ALA A 26 9.72 -6.75 -10.34
C ALA A 26 10.58 -5.51 -10.04
N ASP A 27 10.74 -4.63 -11.03
CA ASP A 27 11.48 -3.37 -10.90
C ASP A 27 10.80 -2.43 -9.89
N THR A 28 9.49 -2.24 -10.00
CA THR A 28 8.73 -1.40 -9.07
C THR A 28 8.81 -1.93 -7.64
N ARG A 29 8.65 -3.26 -7.45
CA ARG A 29 8.80 -3.92 -6.15
C ARG A 29 10.17 -3.65 -5.54
N LYS A 30 11.24 -3.89 -6.30
CA LYS A 30 12.63 -3.66 -5.87
C LYS A 30 12.86 -2.20 -5.47
N THR A 31 12.26 -1.25 -6.18
CA THR A 31 12.46 0.19 -5.97
C THR A 31 11.71 0.72 -4.76
N VAL A 32 10.45 0.30 -4.54
CA VAL A 32 9.59 0.97 -3.55
C VAL A 32 9.44 0.20 -2.23
N LEU A 33 9.49 -1.14 -2.22
CA LEU A 33 9.25 -1.91 -1.00
C LEU A 33 10.32 -1.70 0.09
N PRO A 34 11.58 -1.38 -0.20
CA PRO A 34 12.56 -1.07 0.84
C PRO A 34 12.19 0.09 1.77
N VAL A 35 11.21 0.92 1.39
CA VAL A 35 10.67 1.99 2.26
C VAL A 35 9.92 1.41 3.47
N VAL A 36 9.24 0.27 3.30
CA VAL A 36 8.38 -0.31 4.35
C VAL A 36 9.19 -0.71 5.61
N PRO A 37 10.26 -1.52 5.52
CA PRO A 37 11.05 -1.85 6.69
C PRO A 37 11.69 -0.63 7.35
N LYS A 38 12.11 0.39 6.59
CA LYS A 38 12.65 1.63 7.16
C LYS A 38 11.63 2.33 8.06
N VAL A 39 10.37 2.44 7.62
CA VAL A 39 9.29 3.00 8.44
C VAL A 39 9.03 2.15 9.68
N VAL A 40 9.04 0.82 9.55
CA VAL A 40 8.81 -0.10 10.68
C VAL A 40 9.93 0.02 11.71
N THR A 41 11.19 0.06 11.28
CA THR A 41 12.35 0.25 12.18
C THR A 41 12.26 1.58 12.91
N ALA A 42 12.05 2.70 12.20
CA ALA A 42 11.92 4.01 12.83
C ALA A 42 10.77 4.06 13.85
N MET A 43 9.64 3.39 13.55
CA MET A 43 8.53 3.26 14.50
C MET A 43 8.91 2.45 15.74
N GLN A 44 9.61 1.32 15.58
CA GLN A 44 10.06 0.49 16.72
C GLN A 44 11.04 1.22 17.61
N GLU A 45 12.00 1.93 17.02
CA GLU A 45 12.96 2.79 17.74
C GLU A 45 12.24 3.88 18.53
N ALA A 46 11.29 4.59 17.91
CA ALA A 46 10.52 5.60 18.59
C ALA A 46 9.64 5.03 19.73
N VAL A 47 9.09 3.82 19.56
CA VAL A 47 8.36 3.13 20.65
C VAL A 47 9.31 2.78 21.80
N ALA A 48 10.53 2.32 21.51
CA ALA A 48 11.51 1.98 22.53
C ALA A 48 12.00 3.20 23.32
N GLU A 49 12.20 4.34 22.64
CA GLU A 49 12.72 5.57 23.27
C GLU A 49 11.63 6.39 23.97
N LYS A 50 10.45 6.51 23.38
CA LYS A 50 9.41 7.49 23.75
C LYS A 50 8.03 6.88 23.96
N GLY A 51 7.92 5.55 23.95
CA GLY A 51 6.65 4.85 24.06
C GLY A 51 5.76 5.00 22.82
N LEU A 52 4.52 4.49 22.92
CA LEU A 52 3.57 4.50 21.81
C LEU A 52 3.21 5.90 21.32
N VAL A 53 3.14 6.87 22.23
CA VAL A 53 2.87 8.28 21.90
C VAL A 53 3.98 8.85 21.02
N GLY A 54 5.24 8.57 21.32
CA GLY A 54 6.38 9.01 20.52
C GLY A 54 6.37 8.45 19.09
N ALA A 55 5.85 7.25 18.89
CA ALA A 55 5.73 6.64 17.56
C ALA A 55 4.72 7.34 16.64
N ILE A 56 3.78 8.14 17.18
CA ILE A 56 2.85 8.94 16.37
C ILE A 56 3.62 9.91 15.46
N GLN A 57 4.71 10.47 15.95
CA GLN A 57 5.56 11.40 15.20
C GLN A 57 6.16 10.74 13.96
N VAL A 58 6.59 9.47 14.05
CA VAL A 58 7.09 8.71 12.90
C VAL A 58 6.02 8.56 11.83
N CYS A 59 4.80 8.22 12.22
CA CYS A 59 3.68 8.09 11.27
C CYS A 59 3.30 9.44 10.64
N LYS A 60 3.44 10.54 11.39
CA LYS A 60 3.06 11.88 10.98
C LYS A 60 4.09 12.55 10.06
N GLU A 61 5.38 12.33 10.32
CA GLU A 61 6.48 13.06 9.69
C GLU A 61 7.47 12.13 8.97
N THR A 62 8.07 11.16 9.64
CA THR A 62 9.14 10.34 9.06
C THR A 62 8.64 9.47 7.90
N ALA A 63 7.52 8.79 8.05
CA ALA A 63 7.00 7.92 7.00
C ALA A 63 6.59 8.71 5.74
N PRO A 64 5.87 9.86 5.83
CA PRO A 64 5.63 10.70 4.66
C PRO A 64 6.90 11.23 4.00
N GLU A 65 7.93 11.61 4.77
CA GLU A 65 9.19 12.12 4.19
C GLU A 65 9.93 11.03 3.42
N LEU A 66 10.04 9.81 3.95
CA LEU A 66 10.64 8.67 3.24
C LEU A 66 9.91 8.37 1.91
N ILE A 67 8.58 8.49 1.89
CA ILE A 67 7.80 8.36 0.65
C ILE A 67 8.08 9.51 -0.31
N LYS A 68 8.16 10.73 0.17
CA LYS A 68 8.44 11.94 -0.62
C LYS A 68 9.84 11.87 -1.27
N GLU A 69 10.84 11.42 -0.53
CA GLU A 69 12.19 11.18 -1.07
C GLU A 69 12.14 10.16 -2.21
N LYS A 70 11.43 9.03 -2.01
CA LYS A 70 11.30 8.02 -3.06
C LYS A 70 10.53 8.54 -4.28
N ARG A 71 9.51 9.36 -4.10
CA ARG A 71 8.80 10.05 -5.21
C ARG A 71 9.74 10.96 -5.98
N LYS A 72 10.59 11.73 -5.28
CA LYS A 72 11.57 12.62 -5.90
C LYS A 72 12.63 11.84 -6.70
N GLU A 73 13.10 10.73 -6.14
CA GLU A 73 14.10 9.85 -6.79
C GLU A 73 13.55 9.22 -8.08
N THR A 74 12.30 8.77 -8.06
CA THR A 74 11.72 7.99 -9.16
C THR A 74 10.89 8.80 -10.15
N GLY A 75 10.36 9.94 -9.74
CA GLY A 75 9.33 10.65 -10.48
C GLY A 75 7.94 9.98 -10.44
N TRP A 76 7.77 8.90 -9.67
CA TRP A 76 6.52 8.15 -9.58
C TRP A 76 5.61 8.73 -8.49
N ASP A 77 4.28 8.58 -8.67
CA ASP A 77 3.35 8.85 -7.58
C ASP A 77 3.28 7.61 -6.67
N ILE A 78 3.85 7.74 -5.47
CA ILE A 78 3.93 6.68 -4.46
C ILE A 78 3.16 7.16 -3.24
N ARG A 79 2.21 6.34 -2.77
CA ARG A 79 1.40 6.67 -1.60
C ARG A 79 1.09 5.43 -0.77
N ARG A 80 0.70 5.63 0.46
CA ARG A 80 -0.01 4.61 1.25
C ARG A 80 -1.48 4.95 1.29
N VAL A 81 -2.34 3.97 0.95
CA VAL A 81 -3.80 4.12 0.94
C VAL A 81 -4.48 3.10 1.83
N SER A 82 -5.71 3.40 2.27
CA SER A 82 -6.48 2.51 3.14
C SER A 82 -7.97 2.82 3.04
N LEU A 83 -8.82 1.80 3.18
CA LEU A 83 -10.28 1.97 3.29
C LEU A 83 -10.67 2.60 4.64
N LYS A 84 -9.91 2.31 5.72
CA LYS A 84 -10.04 2.94 7.04
C LYS A 84 -8.84 3.85 7.24
N THR A 85 -9.01 5.14 6.93
CA THR A 85 -7.91 6.12 6.95
C THR A 85 -7.63 6.63 8.35
N ARG A 86 -6.34 6.84 8.72
CA ARG A 86 -5.93 7.66 9.86
C ARG A 86 -5.79 9.13 9.46
N ASN A 87 -5.18 9.36 8.31
CA ASN A 87 -5.10 10.68 7.68
C ASN A 87 -5.82 10.59 6.33
N ALA A 88 -7.06 11.12 6.25
CA ALA A 88 -7.90 11.03 5.07
C ALA A 88 -7.30 11.77 3.87
N GLU A 89 -6.71 12.93 4.08
CA GLU A 89 -6.11 13.75 3.02
C GLU A 89 -5.03 12.99 2.24
N ARG A 90 -4.20 12.20 2.95
CA ARG A 90 -3.06 11.47 2.34
C ARG A 90 -3.39 10.05 1.92
N ALA A 91 -4.39 9.42 2.55
CA ALA A 91 -4.59 7.97 2.46
C ALA A 91 -5.91 7.54 1.83
N THR A 92 -6.76 8.49 1.40
CA THR A 92 -8.00 8.16 0.67
C THR A 92 -7.64 7.53 -0.68
N PRO A 93 -8.13 6.30 -0.96
CA PRO A 93 -7.88 5.61 -2.21
C PRO A 93 -8.71 6.21 -3.35
N ASP A 94 -8.19 6.17 -4.58
CA ASP A 94 -9.02 6.33 -5.76
C ASP A 94 -9.87 5.06 -6.01
N LEU A 95 -10.76 5.09 -7.02
CA LEU A 95 -11.66 3.96 -7.28
C LEU A 95 -10.91 2.65 -7.56
N TRP A 96 -9.85 2.71 -8.35
CA TRP A 96 -9.04 1.54 -8.64
C TRP A 96 -8.37 0.99 -7.37
N GLU A 97 -7.78 1.87 -6.55
CA GLU A 97 -7.13 1.51 -5.29
C GLU A 97 -8.13 0.93 -4.28
N ALA A 98 -9.32 1.51 -4.20
CA ALA A 98 -10.39 1.01 -3.32
C ALA A 98 -10.84 -0.40 -3.74
N THR A 99 -10.97 -0.64 -5.05
CA THR A 99 -11.31 -1.96 -5.61
C THR A 99 -10.23 -3.00 -5.26
N GLN A 100 -8.95 -2.66 -5.41
CA GLN A 100 -7.86 -3.59 -5.07
C GLN A 100 -7.77 -3.83 -3.55
N LEU A 101 -8.02 -2.82 -2.73
CA LEU A 101 -8.07 -2.99 -1.26
C LEU A 101 -9.21 -3.92 -0.84
N ALA A 102 -10.37 -3.80 -1.48
CA ALA A 102 -11.51 -4.71 -1.23
C ALA A 102 -11.16 -6.15 -1.65
N ASP A 103 -10.56 -6.34 -2.83
CA ASP A 103 -10.07 -7.66 -3.30
C ASP A 103 -9.05 -8.26 -2.32
N PHE A 104 -8.08 -7.50 -1.86
CA PHE A 104 -7.09 -7.97 -0.88
C PHE A 104 -7.75 -8.43 0.43
N ASN A 105 -8.76 -7.69 0.92
CA ASN A 105 -9.51 -8.11 2.11
C ASN A 105 -10.25 -9.43 1.89
N ILE A 106 -10.91 -9.60 0.73
CA ILE A 106 -11.64 -10.84 0.37
C ILE A 106 -10.65 -12.00 0.27
N ARG A 107 -9.54 -11.85 -0.42
CA ARG A 107 -8.54 -12.90 -0.60
C ARG A 107 -7.89 -13.30 0.73
N ALA A 108 -7.56 -12.34 1.58
CA ALA A 108 -7.05 -12.60 2.91
C ALA A 108 -8.07 -13.33 3.79
N ALA A 109 -9.36 -12.96 3.73
CA ALA A 109 -10.43 -13.64 4.44
C ALA A 109 -10.64 -15.08 3.95
N ASN A 110 -10.34 -15.35 2.68
CA ASN A 110 -10.39 -16.70 2.08
C ASN A 110 -9.09 -17.51 2.31
N GLY A 111 -8.17 -17.03 3.15
CA GLY A 111 -6.98 -17.76 3.58
C GLY A 111 -5.72 -17.54 2.74
N GLU A 112 -5.74 -16.63 1.76
CA GLU A 112 -4.51 -16.25 1.07
C GLU A 112 -3.59 -15.46 2.01
N LYS A 113 -2.29 -15.73 1.95
CA LYS A 113 -1.32 -15.07 2.83
C LYS A 113 -1.27 -13.57 2.54
N PRO A 114 -1.64 -12.72 3.51
CA PRO A 114 -1.73 -11.27 3.31
C PRO A 114 -0.43 -10.63 2.78
N GLU A 115 0.72 -11.18 3.18
CA GLU A 115 2.05 -10.69 2.78
C GLU A 115 2.32 -10.92 1.29
N THR A 116 1.62 -11.84 0.64
CA THR A 116 1.81 -12.15 -0.78
C THR A 116 0.93 -11.29 -1.68
N LEU A 117 -0.14 -10.67 -1.13
CA LEU A 117 -1.13 -9.94 -1.90
C LEU A 117 -0.54 -8.70 -2.58
N GLU A 118 -0.61 -8.70 -3.89
CA GLU A 118 -0.26 -7.57 -4.73
C GLU A 118 -1.07 -7.56 -6.03
N LYS A 119 -1.12 -6.42 -6.68
CA LYS A 119 -1.76 -6.23 -7.99
C LYS A 119 -0.93 -5.29 -8.83
N SER A 120 -0.78 -5.62 -10.10
CA SER A 120 -0.17 -4.74 -11.10
C SER A 120 -0.92 -4.84 -12.43
N GLU A 121 -1.02 -3.72 -13.13
CA GLU A 121 -1.55 -3.64 -14.49
C GLU A 121 -1.15 -2.32 -15.16
N ILE A 122 -1.25 -2.28 -16.49
CA ILE A 122 -1.12 -1.06 -17.28
C ILE A 122 -2.53 -0.55 -17.59
N VAL A 123 -2.79 0.72 -17.27
CA VAL A 123 -4.06 1.40 -17.52
C VAL A 123 -3.83 2.66 -18.34
N SER A 124 -4.86 3.11 -19.07
CA SER A 124 -4.83 4.41 -19.72
C SER A 124 -5.46 5.47 -18.81
N ILE A 125 -4.70 6.51 -18.49
CA ILE A 125 -5.19 7.68 -17.72
C ILE A 125 -4.99 8.92 -18.59
N ASN A 126 -6.07 9.56 -18.99
CA ASN A 126 -6.05 10.73 -19.88
C ASN A 126 -5.24 10.48 -21.16
N GLY A 127 -5.38 9.31 -21.77
CA GLY A 127 -4.70 8.91 -23.00
C GLY A 127 -3.23 8.50 -22.83
N LYS A 128 -2.68 8.52 -21.62
CA LYS A 128 -1.32 8.11 -21.33
C LYS A 128 -1.31 6.73 -20.66
N GLN A 129 -0.36 5.89 -21.04
CA GLN A 129 -0.15 4.59 -20.38
C GLN A 129 0.51 4.81 -19.02
N VAL A 130 -0.06 4.20 -18.00
CA VAL A 130 0.43 4.25 -16.62
C VAL A 130 0.45 2.83 -16.06
N PHE A 131 1.60 2.41 -15.59
CA PHE A 131 1.71 1.18 -14.82
C PHE A 131 1.27 1.47 -13.38
N ARG A 132 0.28 0.69 -12.91
CA ARG A 132 -0.22 0.73 -11.55
C ARG A 132 0.23 -0.50 -10.79
N TYR A 133 0.67 -0.28 -9.55
CA TYR A 133 1.09 -1.35 -8.66
C TYR A 133 0.56 -1.10 -7.26
N MET A 134 0.07 -2.15 -6.62
CA MET A 134 -0.27 -2.12 -5.19
C MET A 134 0.29 -3.34 -4.47
N LYS A 135 0.79 -3.12 -3.26
CA LYS A 135 1.23 -4.14 -2.31
C LYS A 135 0.46 -4.01 -1.01
N ALA A 136 -0.22 -5.07 -0.59
CA ALA A 136 -0.92 -5.12 0.68
C ALA A 136 0.06 -4.93 1.86
N LEU A 137 -0.40 -4.23 2.88
CA LEU A 137 0.29 -4.00 4.14
C LEU A 137 -0.56 -4.60 5.27
N PRO A 138 -0.31 -5.85 5.67
CA PRO A 138 -1.03 -6.49 6.76
C PRO A 138 -0.65 -5.92 8.12
N VAL A 139 -1.57 -6.07 9.08
CA VAL A 139 -1.36 -5.75 10.48
C VAL A 139 -0.47 -6.82 11.12
N ALA A 140 0.69 -6.44 11.63
CA ALA A 140 1.55 -7.27 12.46
C ALA A 140 1.21 -7.07 13.96
N ASP A 141 1.77 -7.90 14.85
CA ASP A 141 1.54 -7.80 16.29
C ASP A 141 1.85 -6.41 16.85
N ALA A 142 2.95 -5.80 16.44
CA ALA A 142 3.31 -4.45 16.87
C ALA A 142 2.29 -3.38 16.41
N CYS A 143 1.62 -3.61 15.27
CA CYS A 143 0.67 -2.67 14.70
C CYS A 143 -0.65 -2.60 15.51
N VAL A 144 -1.04 -3.72 16.14
CA VAL A 144 -2.26 -3.81 16.96
C VAL A 144 -2.25 -2.82 18.13
N LYS A 145 -1.07 -2.49 18.66
CA LYS A 145 -0.93 -1.52 19.75
C LYS A 145 -1.49 -0.13 19.42
N CYS A 146 -1.55 0.26 18.13
CA CYS A 146 -2.06 1.55 17.66
C CYS A 146 -3.25 1.42 16.71
N HIS A 147 -3.51 0.22 16.20
CA HIS A 147 -4.56 -0.06 15.21
C HIS A 147 -5.57 -1.12 15.67
N GLY A 148 -5.39 -1.70 16.85
CA GLY A 148 -6.31 -2.68 17.45
C GLY A 148 -7.65 -2.08 17.86
N PRO A 149 -8.48 -2.86 18.60
CA PRO A 149 -9.75 -2.39 19.13
C PRO A 149 -9.59 -1.08 19.92
N ALA A 150 -10.44 -0.09 19.67
CA ALA A 150 -10.31 1.24 20.25
C ALA A 150 -10.41 1.23 21.79
N GLU A 151 -11.15 0.28 22.35
CA GLU A 151 -11.32 0.09 23.79
C GLU A 151 -10.02 -0.31 24.47
N GLY A 152 -9.19 -1.10 23.79
CA GLY A 152 -7.91 -1.63 24.28
C GLY A 152 -6.72 -0.69 24.08
N LEU A 153 -6.89 0.44 23.41
CA LEU A 153 -5.79 1.40 23.23
C LEU A 153 -5.51 2.17 24.51
N ASP A 154 -4.23 2.42 24.78
CA ASP A 154 -3.77 3.27 25.88
C ASP A 154 -4.45 4.65 25.84
N ALA A 155 -4.80 5.19 27.02
CA ALA A 155 -5.53 6.46 27.12
C ALA A 155 -4.72 7.65 26.61
N GLY A 156 -3.41 7.70 26.89
CA GLY A 156 -2.52 8.75 26.39
C GLY A 156 -2.36 8.68 24.88
N LEU A 157 -2.25 7.46 24.34
CA LEU A 157 -2.22 7.23 22.89
C LEU A 157 -3.52 7.70 22.22
N LYS A 158 -4.70 7.37 22.79
CA LYS A 158 -5.99 7.82 22.26
C LYS A 158 -6.10 9.35 22.23
N ALA A 159 -5.71 10.01 23.32
CA ALA A 159 -5.73 11.47 23.41
C ALA A 159 -4.85 12.12 22.33
N GLU A 160 -3.63 11.62 22.15
CA GLU A 160 -2.69 12.15 21.16
C GLU A 160 -3.12 11.84 19.72
N LEU A 161 -3.67 10.63 19.46
CA LEU A 161 -4.25 10.29 18.15
C LEU A 161 -5.43 11.21 17.81
N SER A 162 -6.34 11.48 18.76
CA SER A 162 -7.48 12.38 18.54
C SER A 162 -7.05 13.81 18.24
N LYS A 163 -5.96 14.27 18.85
CA LYS A 163 -5.38 15.59 18.59
C LYS A 163 -4.87 15.76 17.17
N TYR A 164 -4.14 14.75 16.64
CA TYR A 164 -3.54 14.80 15.31
C TYR A 164 -4.44 14.25 14.20
N TYR A 165 -5.37 13.39 14.54
CA TYR A 165 -6.24 12.68 13.61
C TYR A 165 -7.68 12.63 14.13
N PRO A 166 -8.38 13.76 14.19
CA PRO A 166 -9.74 13.84 14.77
C PRO A 166 -10.77 12.95 14.06
N HIS A 167 -10.47 12.53 12.83
CA HIS A 167 -11.30 11.65 12.01
C HIS A 167 -10.63 10.30 11.77
N ASP A 168 -9.86 9.79 12.76
CA ASP A 168 -9.16 8.50 12.64
C ASP A 168 -10.15 7.33 12.57
N LEU A 169 -10.16 6.63 11.46
CA LEU A 169 -10.91 5.39 11.23
C LEU A 169 -10.05 4.13 11.36
N ALA A 170 -8.75 4.28 11.61
CA ALA A 170 -7.77 3.20 11.49
C ALA A 170 -7.58 2.38 12.76
N THR A 171 -8.68 2.05 13.43
CA THR A 171 -8.73 1.19 14.62
C THR A 171 -9.59 -0.04 14.38
N GLY A 172 -9.63 -0.98 15.35
CA GLY A 172 -10.43 -2.20 15.27
C GLY A 172 -9.85 -3.25 14.32
N TYR A 173 -8.53 -3.27 14.14
CA TYR A 173 -7.85 -4.30 13.34
C TYR A 173 -7.34 -5.43 14.22
N ALA A 174 -7.41 -6.65 13.68
CA ALA A 174 -6.69 -7.82 14.18
C ALA A 174 -5.43 -8.09 13.34
N LYS A 175 -4.49 -8.86 13.90
CA LYS A 175 -3.31 -9.38 13.18
C LYS A 175 -3.72 -10.08 11.89
N GLY A 176 -2.99 -9.84 10.81
CA GLY A 176 -3.23 -10.43 9.49
C GLY A 176 -4.24 -9.68 8.63
N GLN A 177 -5.09 -8.83 9.19
CA GLN A 177 -6.00 -8.01 8.40
C GLN A 177 -5.25 -6.95 7.58
N ILE A 178 -5.81 -6.58 6.43
CA ILE A 178 -5.19 -5.60 5.53
C ILE A 178 -5.39 -4.18 6.09
N ARG A 179 -4.31 -3.59 6.61
CA ARG A 179 -4.31 -2.22 7.13
C ARG A 179 -4.39 -1.18 6.01
N GLY A 180 -3.99 -1.54 4.82
CA GLY A 180 -3.93 -0.71 3.64
C GLY A 180 -2.96 -1.27 2.62
N ALA A 181 -2.50 -0.45 1.70
CA ALA A 181 -1.53 -0.83 0.69
C ALA A 181 -0.55 0.31 0.38
N LEU A 182 0.66 -0.05 -0.02
CA LEU A 182 1.54 0.84 -0.76
C LEU A 182 1.08 0.83 -2.22
N THR A 183 0.83 2.01 -2.80
CA THR A 183 0.37 2.17 -4.18
C THR A 183 1.35 2.99 -4.99
N VAL A 184 1.49 2.65 -6.26
CA VAL A 184 2.38 3.32 -7.22
C VAL A 184 1.64 3.59 -8.53
N LYS A 185 1.79 4.82 -9.05
CA LYS A 185 1.49 5.18 -10.44
C LYS A 185 2.81 5.56 -11.10
N ARG A 186 3.22 4.75 -12.07
CA ARG A 186 4.46 4.95 -12.83
C ARG A 186 4.09 5.28 -14.28
N PRO A 187 4.39 6.49 -14.77
CA PRO A 187 4.25 6.82 -16.19
C PRO A 187 5.11 5.90 -17.05
N LEU A 188 4.60 5.52 -18.23
CA LEU A 188 5.32 4.71 -19.23
C LEU A 188 5.66 5.53 -20.45
#